data_6a9e988ab87a03be747477b7d02616d8
#
_entry.id   6a9e988ab87a03be747477b7d02616d8
#
_cell.length_a   1.000
_cell.length_b   1.000
_cell.length_c   1.000
_cell.angle_alpha   90.00
_cell.angle_beta   90.00
_cell.angle_gamma   90.00
#
_symmetry.space_group_name_H-M   'P 1'
#
loop_
_entity.id
_entity.type
_entity.pdbx_description
1 polymer ?
#
loop_
_entity_poly.entity_id
_entity_poly.type
_entity_poly.pdbx_seq_one_letter_code
_entity_poly.pdbx_strand_id
1 'polypeptide(L)'
;MAENSEVARLRSLAQLDADAVGAYDAALARIPEQLVRERLNDFRIDHMRHVQDLNALISQFGGTPVDLRPDFKGAAMKSLTAMTSMMGTEAALVAMLGNEEFTNRTYDLALRFDWSPEVRSLIEKHREDERRHVLWVREAVRTRPWERQRAAVHDGSEAQA
;
A
#
# COMPACT_ATOMS: atom_id res chain seq x y z
N MET A 1 -3.98 32.55 3.11
CA MET A 1 -5.18 32.10 2.38
C MET A 1 -5.48 30.69 2.81
N ALA A 2 -6.73 30.35 3.05
CA ALA A 2 -7.08 28.97 3.37
C ALA A 2 -6.72 28.08 2.16
N GLU A 3 -6.03 26.97 2.40
CA GLU A 3 -5.76 25.96 1.39
C GLU A 3 -7.10 25.51 0.79
N ASN A 4 -7.16 25.40 -0.53
CA ASN A 4 -8.36 24.91 -1.20
C ASN A 4 -8.71 23.53 -0.63
N SER A 5 -9.96 23.33 -0.23
CA SER A 5 -10.41 22.08 0.41
C SER A 5 -10.13 20.84 -0.46
N GLU A 6 -10.11 20.98 -1.79
CA GLU A 6 -9.76 19.93 -2.73
C GLU A 6 -8.28 19.58 -2.65
N VAL A 7 -7.40 20.58 -2.63
CA VAL A 7 -5.93 20.39 -2.45
C VAL A 7 -5.63 19.71 -1.12
N ALA A 8 -6.26 20.13 -0.03
CA ALA A 8 -6.04 19.52 1.29
C ALA A 8 -6.44 18.03 1.29
N ARG A 9 -7.54 17.66 0.63
CA ARG A 9 -7.97 16.25 0.50
C ARG A 9 -7.04 15.44 -0.40
N LEU A 10 -6.57 15.99 -1.53
CA LEU A 10 -5.59 15.33 -2.39
C LEU A 10 -4.28 15.11 -1.65
N ARG A 11 -3.82 16.07 -0.85
CA ARG A 11 -2.63 15.91 0.00
C ARG A 11 -2.81 14.80 1.04
N SER A 12 -4.00 14.67 1.61
CA SER A 12 -4.29 13.58 2.58
C SER A 12 -4.23 12.21 1.91
N LEU A 13 -4.73 12.06 0.67
CA LEU A 13 -4.59 10.81 -0.10
C LEU A 13 -3.13 10.54 -0.48
N ALA A 14 -2.40 11.55 -0.97
CA ALA A 14 -0.99 11.39 -1.31
C ALA A 14 -0.14 11.00 -0.09
N GLN A 15 -0.44 11.54 1.10
CA GLN A 15 0.23 11.14 2.33
C GLN A 15 -0.11 9.70 2.72
N LEU A 16 -1.37 9.29 2.58
CA LEU A 16 -1.80 7.90 2.81
C LEU A 16 -0.98 6.93 1.95
N ASP A 17 -0.83 7.21 0.65
CA ASP A 17 -0.04 6.37 -0.26
C ASP A 17 1.46 6.40 0.08
N ALA A 18 2.02 7.55 0.46
CA ALA A 18 3.40 7.65 0.93
C ALA A 18 3.64 6.81 2.19
N ASP A 19 2.70 6.82 3.12
CA ASP A 19 2.74 5.98 4.33
C ASP A 19 2.63 4.49 3.98
N ALA A 20 1.80 4.13 3.00
CA ALA A 20 1.69 2.76 2.48
C ALA A 20 3.01 2.28 1.88
N VAL A 21 3.73 3.10 1.11
CA VAL A 21 5.09 2.76 0.62
C VAL A 21 6.01 2.38 1.77
N GLY A 22 6.00 3.13 2.87
CA GLY A 22 6.79 2.80 4.07
C GLY A 22 6.38 1.48 4.71
N ALA A 23 5.08 1.16 4.75
CA ALA A 23 4.57 -0.12 5.24
C ALA A 23 5.02 -1.29 4.36
N TYR A 24 5.00 -1.13 3.03
CA TYR A 24 5.53 -2.13 2.09
C TYR A 24 7.04 -2.33 2.24
N ASP A 25 7.81 -1.26 2.42
CA ASP A 25 9.26 -1.35 2.66
C ASP A 25 9.56 -2.18 3.93
N ALA A 26 8.81 -1.96 5.00
CA ALA A 26 8.95 -2.71 6.24
C ALA A 26 8.56 -4.18 6.09
N ALA A 27 7.51 -4.51 5.33
CA ALA A 27 7.09 -5.87 5.03
C ALA A 27 8.14 -6.60 4.18
N LEU A 28 8.61 -5.96 3.11
CA LEU A 28 9.63 -6.51 2.19
C LEU A 28 10.96 -6.81 2.89
N ALA A 29 11.32 -6.05 3.92
CA ALA A 29 12.52 -6.31 4.72
C ALA A 29 12.43 -7.59 5.56
N ARG A 30 11.23 -8.16 5.75
CA ARG A 30 10.98 -9.30 6.65
C ARG A 30 10.54 -10.58 5.94
N ILE A 31 10.01 -10.46 4.73
CA ILE A 31 9.47 -11.59 3.96
C ILE A 31 10.58 -12.14 3.08
N PRO A 32 11.04 -13.39 3.29
CA PRO A 32 12.10 -13.99 2.47
C PRO A 32 11.57 -14.60 1.16
N GLU A 33 10.29 -14.96 1.08
CA GLU A 33 9.74 -15.69 -0.05
C GLU A 33 9.58 -14.80 -1.28
N GLN A 34 10.26 -15.17 -2.35
CA GLN A 34 10.36 -14.37 -3.57
C GLN A 34 9.00 -14.07 -4.20
N LEU A 35 8.11 -15.07 -4.30
CA LEU A 35 6.78 -14.90 -4.87
C LEU A 35 5.97 -13.79 -4.17
N VAL A 36 6.03 -13.77 -2.83
CA VAL A 36 5.33 -12.77 -2.03
C VAL A 36 5.99 -11.41 -2.18
N ARG A 37 7.33 -11.37 -2.13
CA ARG A 37 8.12 -10.15 -2.30
C ARG A 37 7.85 -9.45 -3.63
N GLU A 38 7.85 -10.20 -4.74
CA GLU A 38 7.60 -9.68 -6.07
C GLU A 38 6.22 -9.01 -6.13
N ARG A 39 5.19 -9.70 -5.63
CA ARG A 39 3.83 -9.16 -5.64
C ARG A 39 3.67 -7.92 -4.75
N LEU A 40 4.24 -7.94 -3.55
CA LEU A 40 4.20 -6.77 -2.67
C LEU A 40 5.00 -5.59 -3.24
N ASN A 41 6.09 -5.87 -3.95
CA ASN A 41 6.84 -4.81 -4.62
C ASN A 41 6.06 -4.18 -5.79
N ASP A 42 5.28 -4.97 -6.55
CA ASP A 42 4.37 -4.43 -7.57
C ASP A 42 3.36 -3.45 -6.96
N PHE A 43 2.74 -3.82 -5.84
CA PHE A 43 1.80 -2.95 -5.13
C PHE A 43 2.47 -1.70 -4.55
N ARG A 44 3.66 -1.84 -4.00
CA ARG A 44 4.48 -0.70 -3.56
C ARG A 44 4.73 0.29 -4.70
N ILE A 45 5.03 -0.19 -5.90
CA ILE A 45 5.24 0.64 -7.09
C ILE A 45 3.94 1.36 -7.47
N ASP A 46 2.78 0.71 -7.35
CA ASP A 46 1.49 1.34 -7.57
C ASP A 46 1.28 2.52 -6.61
N HIS A 47 1.53 2.36 -5.30
CA HIS A 47 1.42 3.47 -4.35
C HIS A 47 2.40 4.61 -4.65
N MET A 48 3.62 4.32 -5.09
CA MET A 48 4.56 5.36 -5.54
C MET A 48 4.00 6.15 -6.73
N ARG A 49 3.38 5.48 -7.68
CA ARG A 49 2.71 6.12 -8.82
C ARG A 49 1.51 6.96 -8.36
N HIS A 50 0.69 6.46 -7.41
CA HIS A 50 -0.41 7.21 -6.84
C HIS A 50 0.06 8.54 -6.23
N VAL A 51 1.15 8.53 -5.44
CA VAL A 51 1.75 9.74 -4.91
C VAL A 51 2.16 10.71 -6.01
N GLN A 52 2.78 10.21 -7.09
CA GLN A 52 3.22 11.04 -8.22
C GLN A 52 2.02 11.67 -8.95
N ASP A 53 1.00 10.87 -9.26
CA ASP A 53 -0.21 11.32 -9.94
C ASP A 53 -0.97 12.38 -9.11
N LEU A 54 -1.14 12.13 -7.80
CA LEU A 54 -1.79 13.08 -6.90
C LEU A 54 -0.97 14.36 -6.73
N ASN A 55 0.35 14.26 -6.63
CA ASN A 55 1.24 15.42 -6.54
C ASN A 55 1.20 16.30 -7.81
N ALA A 56 1.00 15.69 -8.98
CA ALA A 56 0.81 16.45 -10.22
C ALA A 56 -0.45 17.32 -10.13
N LEU A 57 -1.59 16.77 -9.68
CA LEU A 57 -2.84 17.53 -9.47
C LEU A 57 -2.70 18.58 -8.37
N ILE A 58 -2.05 18.23 -7.25
CA ILE A 58 -1.79 19.19 -6.15
C ILE A 58 -1.01 20.40 -6.67
N SER A 59 0.03 20.16 -7.48
CA SER A 59 0.82 21.25 -8.09
C SER A 59 0.01 22.07 -9.09
N GLN A 60 -0.79 21.41 -9.93
CA GLN A 60 -1.67 22.05 -10.90
C GLN A 60 -2.68 23.00 -10.21
N PHE A 61 -3.16 22.64 -9.02
CA PHE A 61 -4.07 23.45 -8.22
C PHE A 61 -3.36 24.44 -7.27
N GLY A 62 -2.04 24.64 -7.44
CA GLY A 62 -1.25 25.59 -6.66
C GLY A 62 -0.92 25.16 -5.23
N GLY A 63 -1.10 23.88 -4.92
CA GLY A 63 -0.72 23.30 -3.63
C GLY A 63 0.74 22.85 -3.59
N THR A 64 1.21 22.50 -2.39
CA THR A 64 2.56 21.95 -2.18
C THR A 64 2.49 20.42 -2.23
N PRO A 65 3.26 19.76 -3.11
CA PRO A 65 3.37 18.30 -3.16
C PRO A 65 3.75 17.68 -1.81
N VAL A 66 3.33 16.43 -1.63
CA VAL A 66 3.71 15.61 -0.48
C VAL A 66 5.04 14.92 -0.78
N ASP A 67 5.94 14.87 0.21
CA ASP A 67 7.17 14.10 0.11
C ASP A 67 6.84 12.59 0.17
N LEU A 68 7.59 11.78 -0.59
CA LEU A 68 7.43 10.32 -0.58
C LEU A 68 7.87 9.69 0.74
N ARG A 69 8.38 10.48 1.67
CA ARG A 69 8.78 10.02 3.00
C ARG A 69 7.55 9.78 3.86
N PRO A 70 7.45 8.59 4.51
CA PRO A 70 6.35 8.32 5.41
C PRO A 70 6.26 9.36 6.53
N ASP A 71 5.06 9.87 6.81
CA ASP A 71 4.82 10.64 8.03
C ASP A 71 4.44 9.69 9.17
N PHE A 72 5.42 9.33 9.97
CA PHE A 72 5.24 8.38 11.09
C PHE A 72 4.36 8.90 12.25
N LYS A 73 3.71 10.04 12.11
CA LYS A 73 2.86 10.63 13.17
C LYS A 73 1.42 10.14 13.19
N GLY A 74 0.99 9.31 12.24
CA GLY A 74 -0.40 8.91 12.06
C GLY A 74 -0.69 7.42 12.24
N ALA A 75 -1.76 6.95 11.58
CA ALA A 75 -2.21 5.56 11.61
C ALA A 75 -1.16 4.56 11.07
N ALA A 76 -0.30 4.99 10.15
CA ALA A 76 0.83 4.23 9.62
C ALA A 76 1.82 3.82 10.71
N MET A 77 2.01 4.65 11.74
CA MET A 77 2.85 4.34 12.89
C MET A 77 2.36 3.11 13.65
N LYS A 78 1.05 2.93 13.81
CA LYS A 78 0.46 1.76 14.49
C LYS A 78 0.66 0.49 13.67
N SER A 79 0.49 0.55 12.35
CA SER A 79 0.74 -0.57 11.44
C SER A 79 2.22 -0.94 11.38
N LEU A 80 3.10 0.05 11.32
CA LEU A 80 4.54 -0.16 11.31
C LEU A 80 5.04 -0.75 12.64
N THR A 81 4.53 -0.26 13.77
CA THR A 81 4.87 -0.79 15.11
C THR A 81 4.36 -2.22 15.27
N ALA A 82 3.15 -2.52 14.81
CA ALA A 82 2.62 -3.88 14.79
C ALA A 82 3.48 -4.80 13.92
N MET A 83 3.90 -4.35 12.74
CA MET A 83 4.80 -5.09 11.85
C MET A 83 6.20 -5.32 12.45
N THR A 84 6.72 -4.37 13.22
CA THR A 84 8.06 -4.51 13.83
C THR A 84 8.09 -5.52 14.97
N SER A 85 6.96 -5.78 15.62
CA SER A 85 6.84 -6.76 16.72
C SER A 85 6.49 -8.18 16.25
N MET A 86 6.04 -8.37 15.00
CA MET A 86 5.61 -9.64 14.46
C MET A 86 6.72 -10.32 13.64
N MET A 87 6.86 -11.64 13.77
CA MET A 87 7.87 -12.42 13.05
C MET A 87 7.21 -13.31 11.99
N GLY A 88 7.83 -13.35 10.79
CA GLY A 88 7.46 -14.25 9.71
C GLY A 88 6.50 -13.65 8.68
N THR A 89 6.38 -14.35 7.56
CA THR A 89 5.63 -13.92 6.36
C THR A 89 4.14 -13.76 6.64
N GLU A 90 3.54 -14.69 7.39
CA GLU A 90 2.11 -14.61 7.74
C GLU A 90 1.81 -13.34 8.53
N ALA A 91 2.60 -13.07 9.57
CA ALA A 91 2.39 -11.90 10.41
C ALA A 91 2.56 -10.58 9.61
N ALA A 92 3.56 -10.51 8.73
CA ALA A 92 3.76 -9.35 7.86
C ALA A 92 2.57 -9.17 6.90
N LEU A 93 2.04 -10.25 6.31
CA LEU A 93 0.89 -10.17 5.42
C LEU A 93 -0.41 -9.83 6.16
N VAL A 94 -0.62 -10.29 7.39
CA VAL A 94 -1.76 -9.88 8.22
C VAL A 94 -1.71 -8.38 8.51
N ALA A 95 -0.54 -7.84 8.84
CA ALA A 95 -0.35 -6.41 9.04
C ALA A 95 -0.59 -5.62 7.74
N MET A 96 -0.10 -6.13 6.59
CA MET A 96 -0.38 -5.54 5.27
C MET A 96 -1.86 -5.58 4.93
N LEU A 97 -2.58 -6.66 5.25
CA LEU A 97 -4.03 -6.73 5.03
C LEU A 97 -4.75 -5.61 5.77
N GLY A 98 -4.39 -5.35 7.02
CA GLY A 98 -4.96 -4.22 7.79
C GLY A 98 -4.68 -2.86 7.15
N ASN A 99 -3.47 -2.67 6.62
CA ASN A 99 -3.09 -1.46 5.88
C ASN A 99 -3.94 -1.31 4.60
N GLU A 100 -4.06 -2.37 3.80
CA GLU A 100 -4.84 -2.37 2.56
C GLU A 100 -6.33 -2.13 2.80
N GLU A 101 -6.91 -2.73 3.84
CA GLU A 101 -8.31 -2.49 4.20
C GLU A 101 -8.55 -1.04 4.61
N PHE A 102 -7.60 -0.43 5.33
CA PHE A 102 -7.67 0.99 5.70
C PHE A 102 -7.56 1.89 4.47
N THR A 103 -6.62 1.64 3.57
CA THR A 103 -6.41 2.40 2.34
C THR A 103 -7.64 2.30 1.42
N ASN A 104 -8.15 1.09 1.18
CA ASN A 104 -9.38 0.89 0.40
C ASN A 104 -10.56 1.68 0.96
N ARG A 105 -10.79 1.61 2.28
CA ARG A 105 -11.87 2.36 2.93
C ARG A 105 -11.69 3.88 2.76
N THR A 106 -10.47 4.35 2.84
CA THR A 106 -10.18 5.79 2.69
C THR A 106 -10.44 6.26 1.27
N TYR A 107 -10.06 5.48 0.25
CA TYR A 107 -10.41 5.76 -1.15
C TYR A 107 -11.92 5.70 -1.41
N ASP A 108 -12.65 4.73 -0.84
CA ASP A 108 -14.11 4.67 -0.91
C ASP A 108 -14.78 5.90 -0.29
N LEU A 109 -14.25 6.42 0.82
CA LEU A 109 -14.73 7.65 1.44
C LEU A 109 -14.38 8.88 0.61
N ALA A 110 -13.18 8.92 0.03
CA ALA A 110 -12.76 10.01 -0.85
C ALA A 110 -13.68 10.15 -2.05
N LEU A 111 -14.15 9.07 -2.65
CA LEU A 111 -15.08 9.09 -3.79
C LEU A 111 -16.48 9.66 -3.45
N ARG A 112 -16.80 9.88 -2.18
CA ARG A 112 -18.05 10.52 -1.77
C ARG A 112 -17.99 12.05 -1.84
N PHE A 113 -16.80 12.65 -1.99
CA PHE A 113 -16.67 14.08 -2.16
C PHE A 113 -17.04 14.51 -3.58
N ASP A 114 -17.42 15.79 -3.69
CA ASP A 114 -17.68 16.42 -4.99
C ASP A 114 -16.35 16.86 -5.60
N TRP A 115 -15.79 16.00 -6.43
CA TRP A 115 -14.55 16.22 -7.15
C TRP A 115 -14.81 16.75 -8.55
N SER A 116 -13.87 17.53 -9.11
CA SER A 116 -13.84 17.75 -10.55
C SER A 116 -13.77 16.42 -11.32
N PRO A 117 -14.29 16.35 -12.55
CA PRO A 117 -14.30 15.10 -13.32
C PRO A 117 -12.90 14.47 -13.49
N GLU A 118 -11.87 15.29 -13.68
CA GLU A 118 -10.48 14.85 -13.81
C GLU A 118 -9.97 14.18 -12.54
N VAL A 119 -10.17 14.85 -11.38
CA VAL A 119 -9.76 14.33 -10.08
C VAL A 119 -10.52 13.05 -9.75
N ARG A 120 -11.83 13.04 -9.96
CA ARG A 120 -12.65 11.84 -9.73
C ARG A 120 -12.14 10.64 -10.52
N SER A 121 -11.88 10.82 -11.82
CA SER A 121 -11.38 9.74 -12.68
C SER A 121 -10.05 9.17 -12.20
N LEU A 122 -9.13 10.02 -11.70
CA LEU A 122 -7.86 9.58 -11.14
C LEU A 122 -8.07 8.78 -9.83
N ILE A 123 -8.90 9.29 -8.92
CA ILE A 123 -9.19 8.61 -7.65
C ILE A 123 -9.87 7.25 -7.88
N GLU A 124 -10.78 7.16 -8.86
CA GLU A 124 -11.42 5.89 -9.24
C GLU A 124 -10.41 4.87 -9.76
N LYS A 125 -9.45 5.31 -10.58
CA LYS A 125 -8.36 4.46 -11.08
C LYS A 125 -7.47 3.94 -9.93
N HIS A 126 -7.05 4.82 -9.02
CA HIS A 126 -6.25 4.41 -7.84
C HIS A 126 -7.05 3.45 -6.95
N ARG A 127 -8.31 3.74 -6.72
CA ARG A 127 -9.20 2.88 -5.93
C ARG A 127 -9.31 1.47 -6.52
N GLU A 128 -9.30 1.31 -7.85
CA GLU A 128 -9.31 -0.03 -8.47
C GLU A 128 -8.01 -0.78 -8.24
N ASP A 129 -6.87 -0.09 -8.23
CA ASP A 129 -5.58 -0.68 -7.84
C ASP A 129 -5.62 -1.14 -6.37
N GLU A 130 -6.11 -0.31 -5.46
CA GLU A 130 -6.27 -0.64 -4.04
C GLU A 130 -7.15 -1.88 -3.82
N ARG A 131 -8.23 -2.01 -4.59
CA ARG A 131 -9.09 -3.19 -4.56
C ARG A 131 -8.34 -4.46 -4.96
N ARG A 132 -7.49 -4.37 -5.98
CA ARG A 132 -6.66 -5.49 -6.44
C ARG A 132 -5.67 -5.90 -5.35
N HIS A 133 -5.04 -4.93 -4.67
CA HIS A 133 -4.09 -5.17 -3.59
C HIS A 133 -4.76 -5.91 -2.42
N VAL A 134 -5.84 -5.38 -1.87
CA VAL A 134 -6.51 -6.00 -0.72
C VAL A 134 -7.02 -7.39 -1.01
N LEU A 135 -7.55 -7.65 -2.22
CA LEU A 135 -8.03 -8.97 -2.61
C LEU A 135 -6.89 -9.98 -2.67
N TRP A 136 -5.75 -9.60 -3.24
CA TRP A 136 -4.59 -10.48 -3.30
C TRP A 136 -4.01 -10.78 -1.92
N VAL A 137 -3.80 -9.74 -1.09
CA VAL A 137 -3.25 -9.92 0.27
C VAL A 137 -4.17 -10.80 1.11
N ARG A 138 -5.49 -10.58 1.04
CA ARG A 138 -6.49 -11.41 1.74
C ARG A 138 -6.42 -12.88 1.29
N GLU A 139 -6.33 -13.13 -0.01
CA GLU A 139 -6.21 -14.48 -0.54
C GLU A 139 -4.88 -15.12 -0.15
N ALA A 140 -3.78 -14.36 -0.17
CA ALA A 140 -2.48 -14.85 0.27
C ALA A 140 -2.48 -15.26 1.75
N VAL A 141 -3.06 -14.46 2.63
CA VAL A 141 -3.22 -14.81 4.06
C VAL A 141 -4.03 -16.12 4.22
N ARG A 142 -5.09 -16.28 3.43
CA ARG A 142 -5.97 -17.46 3.48
C ARG A 142 -5.31 -18.74 2.95
N THR A 143 -4.56 -18.65 1.84
CA THR A 143 -4.04 -19.82 1.11
C THR A 143 -2.58 -20.16 1.41
N ARG A 144 -1.86 -19.25 2.04
CA ARG A 144 -0.45 -19.40 2.43
C ARG A 144 0.44 -19.92 1.29
N PRO A 145 0.48 -19.24 0.13
CA PRO A 145 1.22 -19.73 -1.04
C PRO A 145 2.72 -19.92 -0.79
N TRP A 146 3.30 -19.23 0.18
CA TRP A 146 4.71 -19.35 0.59
C TRP A 146 5.04 -20.70 1.22
N GLU A 147 4.10 -21.40 1.84
CA GLU A 147 4.33 -22.72 2.43
C GLU A 147 4.62 -23.76 1.34
N ARG A 148 3.91 -23.68 0.21
CA ARG A 148 4.16 -24.55 -0.96
C ARG A 148 5.52 -24.28 -1.59
N GLN A 149 5.95 -23.01 -1.64
CA GLN A 149 7.26 -22.65 -2.15
C GLN A 149 8.38 -23.18 -1.26
N ARG A 150 8.24 -23.11 0.06
CA ARG A 150 9.20 -23.69 1.02
C ARG A 150 9.32 -25.21 0.87
N ALA A 151 8.21 -25.92 0.74
CA ALA A 151 8.18 -27.36 0.54
C ALA A 151 8.89 -27.78 -0.76
N ALA A 152 8.65 -27.07 -1.88
CA ALA A 152 9.30 -27.36 -3.15
C ALA A 152 10.82 -27.15 -3.14
N VAL A 153 11.31 -26.16 -2.38
CA VAL A 153 12.75 -25.91 -2.21
C VAL A 153 13.40 -27.02 -1.37
N HIS A 154 12.70 -27.54 -0.37
CA HIS A 154 13.22 -28.60 0.50
C HIS A 154 13.33 -29.93 -0.24
N ASP A 155 12.30 -30.31 -1.02
CA ASP A 155 12.28 -31.51 -1.86
C ASP A 155 13.36 -31.50 -2.96
N GLY A 156 13.62 -30.34 -3.56
CA GLY A 156 14.66 -30.16 -4.57
C GLY A 156 16.09 -30.24 -4.03
N SER A 157 16.29 -29.99 -2.73
CA SER A 157 17.60 -30.10 -2.07
C SER A 157 17.95 -31.54 -1.70
N GLU A 158 16.96 -32.38 -1.38
CA GLU A 158 17.17 -33.80 -1.07
C GLU A 158 17.42 -34.64 -2.32
N ALA A 159 17.00 -34.20 -3.51
CA ALA A 159 17.22 -34.91 -4.77
C ALA A 159 18.64 -34.70 -5.37
N GLN A 160 19.47 -33.85 -4.79
CA GLN A 160 20.85 -33.54 -5.24
C GLN A 160 21.95 -34.02 -4.25
N ALA A 161 21.59 -34.72 -3.19
CA ALA A 161 22.52 -35.31 -2.21
C ALA A 161 22.61 -36.83 -2.37
#